data_c6d499448a8e5889f92874b31c5c49a7
#
_entry.id   c6d499448a8e5889f92874b31c5c49a7
#
_cell.length_a   1.000
_cell.length_b   1.000
_cell.length_c   1.000
_cell.angle_alpha   90.00
_cell.angle_beta   90.00
_cell.angle_gamma   90.00
#
_symmetry.space_group_name_H-M   'P 1'
#
loop_
_entity.id
_entity.type
_entity.pdbx_description
1 polymer ?
#
loop_
_entity_poly.entity_id
_entity_poly.type
_entity_poly.pdbx_seq_one_letter_code
_entity_poly.pdbx_strand_id
1 'polypeptide(L)'
;MLFRSIDVATALAELADDLHYTRPVMTDDLKFIIEGGRHPVVEEALRRSGASFVANDSDLSPPEHEKGGRILVVTGPNMAGKSTYLRQNALIGIMAQAGCFVPAKSAHIGVIDRLFSRVGAADDLARGRSTFMVEMIETAAILNQATSQSLVILDEIGRGTATFDGLSIAWATIEHLHEKIGRAHV
;
A
#
# COMPACT_ATOMS: atom_id res chain seq x y z
N MET A 1 -18.96 -16.94 -22.11
CA MET A 1 -17.92 -16.04 -21.59
C MET A 1 -18.31 -14.55 -21.68
N LEU A 2 -18.84 -14.08 -22.81
CA LEU A 2 -19.16 -12.66 -23.04
C LEU A 2 -20.09 -12.02 -21.98
N PHE A 3 -21.13 -12.72 -21.57
CA PHE A 3 -22.11 -12.22 -20.59
C PHE A 3 -21.50 -11.96 -19.20
N ARG A 4 -20.56 -12.79 -18.74
CA ARG A 4 -19.90 -12.60 -17.44
C ARG A 4 -19.00 -11.37 -17.44
N SER A 5 -18.31 -11.09 -18.54
CA SER A 5 -17.44 -9.92 -18.66
C SER A 5 -18.25 -8.63 -18.69
N ILE A 6 -19.40 -8.63 -19.36
CA ILE A 6 -20.31 -7.47 -19.39
C ILE A 6 -20.90 -7.23 -18.00
N ASP A 7 -21.35 -8.27 -17.31
CA ASP A 7 -21.91 -8.19 -15.96
C ASP A 7 -20.91 -7.58 -14.97
N VAL A 8 -19.67 -8.07 -14.97
CA VAL A 8 -18.59 -7.51 -14.13
C VAL A 8 -18.30 -6.04 -14.50
N ALA A 9 -18.18 -5.74 -15.79
CA ALA A 9 -17.90 -4.37 -16.23
C ALA A 9 -19.03 -3.40 -15.83
N THR A 10 -20.28 -3.82 -15.95
CA THR A 10 -21.43 -3.02 -15.55
C THR A 10 -21.46 -2.77 -14.04
N ALA A 11 -21.24 -3.83 -13.24
CA ALA A 11 -21.20 -3.70 -11.78
C ALA A 11 -20.05 -2.78 -11.30
N LEU A 12 -18.88 -2.87 -11.93
CA LEU A 12 -17.75 -1.99 -11.61
C LEU A 12 -17.98 -0.55 -12.05
N ALA A 13 -18.67 -0.34 -13.18
CA ALA A 13 -19.04 1.00 -13.65
C ALA A 13 -20.08 1.66 -12.74
N GLU A 14 -21.11 0.92 -12.33
CA GLU A 14 -22.12 1.36 -11.40
C GLU A 14 -21.52 1.73 -10.04
N LEU A 15 -20.65 0.86 -9.50
CA LEU A 15 -19.92 1.14 -8.27
C LEU A 15 -19.06 2.41 -8.38
N ALA A 16 -18.40 2.61 -9.52
CA ALA A 16 -17.55 3.77 -9.75
C ALA A 16 -18.34 5.07 -9.83
N ASP A 17 -19.52 5.04 -10.44
CA ASP A 17 -20.44 6.19 -10.52
C ASP A 17 -21.01 6.53 -9.14
N ASP A 18 -21.56 5.55 -8.44
CA ASP A 18 -22.18 5.71 -7.12
C ASP A 18 -21.20 6.24 -6.06
N LEU A 19 -19.95 5.79 -6.08
CA LEU A 19 -18.92 6.13 -5.10
C LEU A 19 -17.94 7.22 -5.59
N HIS A 20 -18.21 7.81 -6.75
CA HIS A 20 -17.36 8.85 -7.35
C HIS A 20 -15.88 8.41 -7.44
N TYR A 21 -15.64 7.23 -8.00
CA TYR A 21 -14.31 6.74 -8.29
C TYR A 21 -13.80 7.32 -9.61
N THR A 22 -12.49 7.47 -9.71
CA THR A 22 -11.84 8.09 -10.88
C THR A 22 -11.08 7.05 -11.68
N ARG A 23 -11.03 7.21 -13.00
CA ARG A 23 -10.21 6.37 -13.86
C ARG A 23 -8.74 6.70 -13.64
N PRO A 24 -7.89 5.74 -13.20
CA PRO A 24 -6.47 5.96 -13.03
C PRO A 24 -5.76 6.08 -14.39
N VAL A 25 -4.70 6.88 -14.44
CA VAL A 25 -3.75 6.91 -15.56
C VAL A 25 -2.67 5.87 -15.27
N MET A 26 -2.55 4.86 -16.15
CA MET A 26 -1.54 3.82 -16.05
C MET A 26 -0.39 4.13 -17.01
N THR A 27 0.86 4.02 -16.54
CA THR A 27 2.07 4.29 -17.32
C THR A 27 3.14 3.23 -17.09
N ASP A 28 4.15 3.20 -17.96
CA ASP A 28 5.29 2.27 -17.85
C ASP A 28 6.46 2.84 -17.01
N ASP A 29 6.26 4.02 -16.41
CA ASP A 29 7.24 4.65 -15.53
C ASP A 29 7.09 4.23 -14.05
N LEU A 30 7.89 4.83 -13.18
CA LEU A 30 7.86 4.57 -11.74
C LEU A 30 6.94 5.52 -10.96
N LYS A 31 6.03 6.22 -11.62
CA LYS A 31 5.11 7.14 -10.93
C LYS A 31 4.17 6.40 -10.01
N PHE A 32 3.90 7.01 -8.87
CA PHE A 32 2.86 6.58 -7.93
C PHE A 32 2.32 7.82 -7.23
N ILE A 33 1.37 8.47 -7.88
CA ILE A 33 0.76 9.70 -7.40
C ILE A 33 -0.73 9.44 -7.21
N ILE A 34 -1.22 9.71 -6.01
CA ILE A 34 -2.63 9.62 -5.65
C ILE A 34 -3.01 10.94 -5.00
N GLU A 35 -4.01 11.63 -5.54
CA GLU A 35 -4.58 12.82 -4.95
C GLU A 35 -5.97 12.51 -4.40
N GLY A 36 -6.23 12.93 -3.17
CA GLY A 36 -7.52 12.72 -2.53
C GLY A 36 -7.89 11.25 -2.41
N GLY A 37 -6.93 10.38 -2.13
CA GLY A 37 -7.15 8.94 -1.96
C GLY A 37 -8.04 8.64 -0.76
N ARG A 38 -8.90 7.63 -0.88
CA ARG A 38 -9.83 7.19 0.16
C ARG A 38 -9.75 5.68 0.34
N HIS A 39 -9.95 5.22 1.57
CA HIS A 39 -9.94 3.78 1.84
C HIS A 39 -11.34 3.20 1.60
N PRO A 40 -11.56 2.36 0.57
CA PRO A 40 -12.91 1.98 0.13
C PRO A 40 -13.76 1.34 1.25
N VAL A 41 -13.16 0.49 2.06
CA VAL A 41 -13.87 -0.22 3.14
C VAL A 41 -14.15 0.70 4.32
N VAL A 42 -13.17 1.53 4.73
CA VAL A 42 -13.32 2.43 5.88
C VAL A 42 -14.25 3.58 5.54
N GLU A 43 -14.16 4.13 4.33
CA GLU A 43 -15.08 5.16 3.84
C GLU A 43 -16.53 4.67 3.89
N GLU A 44 -16.79 3.46 3.39
CA GLU A 44 -18.13 2.87 3.42
C GLU A 44 -18.63 2.63 4.85
N ALA A 45 -17.77 2.16 5.76
CA ALA A 45 -18.14 1.98 7.16
C ALA A 45 -18.48 3.32 7.85
N LEU A 46 -17.69 4.37 7.58
CA LEU A 46 -17.93 5.71 8.09
C LEU A 46 -19.24 6.30 7.51
N ARG A 47 -19.50 6.14 6.21
CA ARG A 47 -20.72 6.58 5.55
C ARG A 47 -21.97 5.99 6.22
N ARG A 48 -21.94 4.70 6.56
CA ARG A 48 -23.05 4.03 7.28
C ARG A 48 -23.27 4.57 8.68
N SER A 49 -22.22 5.07 9.33
CA SER A 49 -22.30 5.71 10.65
C SER A 49 -22.58 7.22 10.60
N GLY A 50 -22.75 7.80 9.40
CA GLY A 50 -22.96 9.23 9.21
C GLY A 50 -21.71 10.08 9.35
N ALA A 51 -20.52 9.47 9.35
CA ALA A 51 -19.23 10.16 9.42
C ALA A 51 -18.60 10.27 8.02
N SER A 52 -17.67 11.23 7.85
CA SER A 52 -16.93 11.44 6.61
C SER A 52 -15.52 10.89 6.71
N PHE A 53 -15.03 10.31 5.61
CA PHE A 53 -13.62 9.94 5.47
C PHE A 53 -12.80 11.16 5.08
N VAL A 54 -11.64 11.35 5.71
CA VAL A 54 -10.70 12.40 5.31
C VAL A 54 -9.76 11.85 4.25
N ALA A 55 -9.86 12.38 3.04
CA ALA A 55 -9.02 11.97 1.92
C ALA A 55 -7.55 12.34 2.13
N ASN A 56 -6.63 11.54 1.58
CA ASN A 56 -5.19 11.71 1.76
C ASN A 56 -4.46 11.61 0.41
N ASP A 57 -3.41 12.40 0.26
CA ASP A 57 -2.52 12.35 -0.89
C ASP A 57 -1.35 11.40 -0.65
N SER A 58 -0.79 10.84 -1.72
CA SER A 58 0.41 10.01 -1.69
C SER A 58 1.24 10.25 -2.94
N ASP A 59 2.54 10.47 -2.78
CA ASP A 59 3.49 10.56 -3.88
C ASP A 59 4.77 9.76 -3.54
N LEU A 60 4.95 8.64 -4.25
CA LEU A 60 6.14 7.79 -4.21
C LEU A 60 6.91 7.84 -5.54
N SER A 61 6.63 8.83 -6.39
CA SER A 61 7.34 8.98 -7.64
C SER A 61 8.81 9.30 -7.40
N PRO A 62 9.74 8.79 -8.23
CA PRO A 62 11.13 9.20 -8.15
C PRO A 62 11.25 10.71 -8.33
N PRO A 63 12.19 11.36 -7.65
CA PRO A 63 12.54 12.74 -7.94
C PRO A 63 12.95 12.91 -9.41
N GLU A 64 12.72 14.11 -9.99
CA GLU A 64 13.19 14.39 -11.35
C GLU A 64 14.69 14.15 -11.44
N HIS A 65 15.11 13.38 -12.47
CA HIS A 65 16.49 12.97 -12.74
C HIS A 65 17.05 11.82 -11.87
N GLU A 66 16.29 11.23 -10.96
CA GLU A 66 16.69 10.05 -10.19
C GLU A 66 16.06 8.76 -10.75
N LYS A 67 16.83 7.66 -10.71
CA LYS A 67 16.36 6.34 -11.21
C LYS A 67 15.72 5.48 -10.12
N GLY A 68 15.81 5.91 -8.85
CA GLY A 68 15.25 5.21 -7.70
C GLY A 68 13.84 5.72 -7.36
N GLY A 69 13.05 4.90 -6.68
CA GLY A 69 11.76 5.34 -6.15
C GLY A 69 11.92 6.16 -4.86
N ARG A 70 10.81 6.40 -4.19
CA ARG A 70 10.77 7.16 -2.94
C ARG A 70 10.30 6.30 -1.78
N ILE A 71 10.90 6.47 -0.62
CA ILE A 71 10.43 5.91 0.64
C ILE A 71 9.68 6.98 1.41
N LEU A 72 8.45 6.67 1.80
CA LEU A 72 7.65 7.51 2.67
C LEU A 72 7.60 6.89 4.07
N VAL A 73 8.22 7.56 5.04
CA VAL A 73 8.16 7.18 6.46
C VAL A 73 6.94 7.83 7.09
N VAL A 74 5.96 7.02 7.48
CA VAL A 74 4.69 7.48 8.06
C VAL A 74 4.77 7.41 9.57
N THR A 75 4.80 8.55 10.24
CA THR A 75 4.86 8.67 11.70
C THR A 75 3.56 9.23 12.27
N GLY A 76 3.34 9.05 13.56
CA GLY A 76 2.17 9.60 14.24
C GLY A 76 1.70 8.70 15.39
N PRO A 77 0.73 9.16 16.21
CA PRO A 77 0.23 8.40 17.33
C PRO A 77 -0.50 7.12 16.90
N ASN A 78 -0.60 6.16 17.81
CA ASN A 78 -1.39 4.97 17.57
C ASN A 78 -2.86 5.36 17.35
N MET A 79 -3.56 4.59 16.49
CA MET A 79 -4.94 4.85 16.06
C MET A 79 -5.17 6.14 15.25
N ALA A 80 -4.11 6.84 14.83
CA ALA A 80 -4.23 8.03 13.97
C ALA A 80 -4.48 7.72 12.48
N GLY A 81 -4.70 6.46 12.12
CA GLY A 81 -5.02 6.06 10.75
C GLY A 81 -3.80 5.69 9.89
N LYS A 82 -2.58 5.54 10.46
CA LYS A 82 -1.39 5.13 9.72
C LYS A 82 -1.62 3.87 8.88
N SER A 83 -2.01 2.78 9.52
CA SER A 83 -2.28 1.50 8.84
C SER A 83 -3.43 1.60 7.83
N THR A 84 -4.43 2.46 8.09
CA THR A 84 -5.51 2.74 7.14
C THR A 84 -4.97 3.42 5.89
N TYR A 85 -4.09 4.42 6.04
CA TYR A 85 -3.43 5.10 4.95
C TYR A 85 -2.55 4.16 4.11
N LEU A 86 -1.75 3.32 4.75
CA LEU A 86 -0.91 2.33 4.07
C LEU A 86 -1.75 1.34 3.24
N ARG A 87 -2.81 0.80 3.83
CA ARG A 87 -3.73 -0.13 3.16
C ARG A 87 -4.52 0.54 2.03
N GLN A 88 -4.92 1.80 2.20
CA GLN A 88 -5.55 2.61 1.17
C GLN A 88 -4.71 2.63 -0.11
N ASN A 89 -3.42 2.95 0.01
CA ASN A 89 -2.53 3.04 -1.13
C ASN A 89 -2.31 1.68 -1.80
N ALA A 90 -2.21 0.59 -1.02
CA ALA A 90 -2.18 -0.77 -1.54
C ALA A 90 -3.42 -1.12 -2.35
N LEU A 91 -4.61 -0.85 -1.81
CA LEU A 91 -5.88 -1.17 -2.46
C LEU A 91 -6.07 -0.35 -3.74
N ILE A 92 -5.74 0.94 -3.72
CA ILE A 92 -5.78 1.79 -4.93
C ILE A 92 -4.84 1.23 -6.00
N GLY A 93 -3.60 0.84 -5.63
CA GLY A 93 -2.65 0.21 -6.55
C GLY A 93 -3.20 -1.09 -7.16
N ILE A 94 -3.77 -1.98 -6.34
CA ILE A 94 -4.38 -3.24 -6.82
C ILE A 94 -5.55 -2.96 -7.77
N MET A 95 -6.46 -2.06 -7.40
CA MET A 95 -7.62 -1.70 -8.22
C MET A 95 -7.19 -1.12 -9.56
N ALA A 96 -6.20 -0.22 -9.58
CA ALA A 96 -5.66 0.36 -10.80
C ALA A 96 -5.05 -0.71 -11.72
N GLN A 97 -4.23 -1.62 -11.17
CA GLN A 97 -3.64 -2.73 -11.94
C GLN A 97 -4.68 -3.72 -12.48
N ALA A 98 -5.79 -3.89 -11.77
CA ALA A 98 -6.92 -4.71 -12.23
C ALA A 98 -7.78 -4.03 -13.30
N GLY A 99 -7.49 -2.77 -13.66
CA GLY A 99 -8.26 -2.00 -14.63
C GLY A 99 -9.55 -1.38 -14.07
N CYS A 100 -9.67 -1.30 -12.76
CA CYS A 100 -10.81 -0.68 -12.07
C CYS A 100 -10.62 0.83 -11.94
N PHE A 101 -11.73 1.55 -11.77
CA PHE A 101 -11.73 2.90 -11.23
C PHE A 101 -11.31 2.86 -9.76
N VAL A 102 -10.71 3.93 -9.25
CA VAL A 102 -10.11 3.98 -7.93
C VAL A 102 -10.74 5.07 -7.04
N PRO A 103 -10.83 4.86 -5.73
CA PRO A 103 -11.36 5.82 -4.76
C PRO A 103 -10.36 6.96 -4.52
N ALA A 104 -10.21 7.83 -5.50
CA ALA A 104 -9.33 9.00 -5.45
C ALA A 104 -9.89 10.13 -6.30
N LYS A 105 -9.39 11.35 -6.08
CA LYS A 105 -9.67 12.49 -6.95
C LYS A 105 -8.92 12.35 -8.28
N SER A 106 -7.67 11.93 -8.21
CA SER A 106 -6.85 11.54 -9.36
C SER A 106 -5.85 10.45 -8.94
N ALA A 107 -5.42 9.61 -9.90
CA ALA A 107 -4.36 8.64 -9.68
C ALA A 107 -3.53 8.47 -10.95
N HIS A 108 -2.20 8.55 -10.82
CA HIS A 108 -1.24 8.29 -11.87
C HIS A 108 -0.25 7.26 -11.37
N ILE A 109 -0.35 6.04 -11.87
CA ILE A 109 0.33 4.87 -11.31
C ILE A 109 1.07 4.13 -12.42
N GLY A 110 2.38 3.99 -12.25
CA GLY A 110 3.20 3.12 -13.09
C GLY A 110 2.92 1.64 -12.80
N VAL A 111 3.23 0.79 -13.76
CA VAL A 111 3.05 -0.66 -13.60
C VAL A 111 3.78 -1.16 -12.35
N ILE A 112 3.06 -1.86 -11.49
CA ILE A 112 3.58 -2.50 -10.28
C ILE A 112 3.69 -3.99 -10.58
N ASP A 113 4.90 -4.54 -10.55
CA ASP A 113 5.13 -5.96 -10.80
C ASP A 113 4.72 -6.85 -9.61
N ARG A 114 4.94 -6.34 -8.40
CA ARG A 114 4.59 -7.03 -7.13
C ARG A 114 4.19 -6.02 -6.06
N LEU A 115 3.23 -6.42 -5.26
CA LEU A 115 2.88 -5.70 -4.04
C LEU A 115 3.23 -6.58 -2.85
N PHE A 116 4.09 -6.05 -1.99
CA PHE A 116 4.42 -6.65 -0.71
C PHE A 116 3.76 -5.84 0.40
N SER A 117 3.02 -6.52 1.24
CA SER A 117 2.37 -5.89 2.38
C SER A 117 2.65 -6.69 3.64
N ARG A 118 3.33 -6.07 4.59
CA ARG A 118 3.43 -6.55 5.95
C ARG A 118 2.72 -5.57 6.86
N VAL A 119 1.51 -5.92 7.21
CA VAL A 119 0.66 -5.14 8.10
C VAL A 119 0.39 -5.98 9.33
N GLY A 120 0.80 -5.50 10.50
CA GLY A 120 0.73 -6.08 11.83
C GLY A 120 0.16 -7.51 11.92
N ALA A 121 1.01 -8.49 12.22
CA ALA A 121 0.54 -9.85 12.43
C ALA A 121 -0.30 -9.91 13.70
N ALA A 122 -1.53 -10.39 13.60
CA ALA A 122 -2.19 -10.97 14.77
C ALA A 122 -1.33 -12.16 15.22
N ASP A 123 -1.10 -12.26 16.53
CA ASP A 123 -0.32 -13.35 17.12
C ASP A 123 -0.84 -14.70 16.63
N ASP A 124 -0.08 -15.38 15.78
CA ASP A 124 -0.39 -16.76 15.39
C ASP A 124 0.19 -17.72 16.45
N LEU A 125 -0.25 -17.51 17.67
CA LEU A 125 0.10 -18.36 18.83
C LEU A 125 -0.28 -19.83 18.60
N ALA A 126 -1.22 -20.09 17.69
CA ALA A 126 -1.69 -21.43 17.37
C ALA A 126 -0.62 -22.29 16.67
N ARG A 127 0.37 -21.68 16.03
CA ARG A 127 1.47 -22.39 15.33
C ARG A 127 2.79 -22.42 16.08
N GLY A 128 2.85 -21.87 17.31
CA GLY A 128 4.05 -21.90 18.15
C GLY A 128 5.27 -21.17 17.58
N ARG A 129 5.08 -20.29 16.58
CA ARG A 129 6.16 -19.47 16.02
C ARG A 129 6.22 -18.14 16.73
N SER A 130 7.43 -17.72 17.11
CA SER A 130 7.65 -16.37 17.62
C SER A 130 7.22 -15.35 16.54
N THR A 131 6.44 -14.34 16.95
CA THR A 131 6.04 -13.22 16.08
C THR A 131 7.25 -12.57 15.42
N PHE A 132 8.35 -12.45 16.15
CA PHE A 132 9.63 -11.95 15.64
C PHE A 132 10.19 -12.82 14.49
N MET A 133 10.15 -14.17 14.63
CA MET A 133 10.65 -15.06 13.59
C MET A 133 9.84 -14.97 12.30
N VAL A 134 8.51 -14.89 12.43
CA VAL A 134 7.61 -14.69 11.27
C VAL A 134 7.93 -13.35 10.59
N GLU A 135 8.09 -12.29 11.38
CA GLU A 135 8.47 -10.98 10.90
C GLU A 135 9.78 -10.99 10.11
N MET A 136 10.80 -11.66 10.61
CA MET A 136 12.10 -11.75 9.94
C MET A 136 12.02 -12.52 8.63
N ILE A 137 11.26 -13.62 8.60
CA ILE A 137 11.06 -14.41 7.37
C ILE A 137 10.35 -13.60 6.31
N GLU A 138 9.27 -12.89 6.67
CA GLU A 138 8.50 -12.05 5.74
C GLU A 138 9.35 -10.87 5.24
N THR A 139 10.06 -10.19 6.13
CA THR A 139 10.95 -9.09 5.75
C THR A 139 12.06 -9.58 4.82
N ALA A 140 12.71 -10.71 5.13
CA ALA A 140 13.72 -11.29 4.27
C ALA A 140 13.17 -11.68 2.89
N ALA A 141 11.93 -12.21 2.82
CA ALA A 141 11.29 -12.53 1.55
C ALA A 141 11.06 -11.26 0.71
N ILE A 142 10.64 -10.15 1.32
CA ILE A 142 10.48 -8.85 0.66
C ILE A 142 11.82 -8.37 0.12
N LEU A 143 12.85 -8.30 0.96
CA LEU A 143 14.18 -7.79 0.57
C LEU A 143 14.82 -8.60 -0.56
N ASN A 144 14.54 -9.90 -0.64
CA ASN A 144 15.08 -10.79 -1.68
C ASN A 144 14.29 -10.78 -3.00
N GLN A 145 13.01 -10.41 -2.98
CA GLN A 145 12.12 -10.57 -4.13
C GLN A 145 11.63 -9.24 -4.72
N ALA A 146 11.69 -8.15 -3.98
CA ALA A 146 11.25 -6.86 -4.45
C ALA A 146 12.18 -6.31 -5.53
N THR A 147 11.61 -5.62 -6.51
CA THR A 147 12.28 -4.97 -7.62
C THR A 147 12.03 -3.46 -7.56
N SER A 148 12.66 -2.69 -8.45
CA SER A 148 12.40 -1.25 -8.58
C SER A 148 10.95 -0.90 -8.98
N GLN A 149 10.19 -1.86 -9.52
CA GLN A 149 8.78 -1.69 -9.87
C GLN A 149 7.83 -2.20 -8.79
N SER A 150 8.34 -2.78 -7.71
CA SER A 150 7.51 -3.29 -6.62
C SER A 150 7.01 -2.16 -5.71
N LEU A 151 5.78 -2.30 -5.21
CA LEU A 151 5.25 -1.47 -4.12
C LEU A 151 5.39 -2.25 -2.81
N VAL A 152 6.13 -1.69 -1.87
CA VAL A 152 6.36 -2.31 -0.55
C VAL A 152 5.65 -1.49 0.52
N ILE A 153 4.88 -2.15 1.37
CA ILE A 153 4.17 -1.56 2.50
C ILE A 153 4.55 -2.31 3.76
N LEU A 154 5.19 -1.60 4.69
CA LEU A 154 5.64 -2.15 5.95
C LEU A 154 5.02 -1.36 7.11
N ASP A 155 4.24 -2.04 7.93
CA ASP A 155 3.63 -1.46 9.12
C ASP A 155 4.29 -2.08 10.35
N GLU A 156 4.98 -1.25 11.13
CA GLU A 156 5.62 -1.62 12.41
C GLU A 156 6.71 -2.72 12.30
N ILE A 157 7.88 -2.38 11.77
CA ILE A 157 9.04 -3.30 11.71
C ILE A 157 9.79 -3.33 13.06
N GLY A 158 10.26 -4.51 13.48
CA GLY A 158 11.12 -4.69 14.67
C GLY A 158 10.35 -4.72 15.98
N ARG A 159 9.03 -4.95 15.95
CA ARG A 159 8.19 -4.92 17.16
C ARG A 159 8.35 -6.13 18.08
N GLY A 160 8.81 -7.26 17.53
CA GLY A 160 8.93 -8.52 18.25
C GLY A 160 10.23 -8.71 19.06
N THR A 161 11.07 -7.67 19.20
CA THR A 161 12.37 -7.76 19.89
C THR A 161 12.65 -6.54 20.78
N ALA A 162 13.82 -6.49 21.41
CA ALA A 162 14.25 -5.35 22.21
C ALA A 162 14.34 -4.07 21.36
N THR A 163 14.09 -2.92 21.95
CA THR A 163 13.94 -1.64 21.26
C THR A 163 15.14 -1.31 20.33
N PHE A 164 16.35 -1.50 20.81
CA PHE A 164 17.55 -1.20 20.03
C PHE A 164 17.77 -2.20 18.87
N ASP A 165 17.49 -3.47 19.09
CA ASP A 165 17.58 -4.50 18.06
C ASP A 165 16.50 -4.26 16.98
N GLY A 166 15.28 -3.94 17.40
CA GLY A 166 14.19 -3.60 16.50
C GLY A 166 14.51 -2.37 15.64
N LEU A 167 15.06 -1.31 16.24
CA LEU A 167 15.50 -0.12 15.53
C LEU A 167 16.60 -0.44 14.50
N SER A 168 17.57 -1.26 14.88
CA SER A 168 18.68 -1.66 13.98
C SER A 168 18.17 -2.45 12.77
N ILE A 169 17.21 -3.35 12.97
CA ILE A 169 16.57 -4.13 11.91
C ILE A 169 15.76 -3.20 10.99
N ALA A 170 14.95 -2.32 11.57
CA ALA A 170 14.17 -1.36 10.81
C ALA A 170 15.06 -0.46 9.95
N TRP A 171 16.15 0.06 10.52
CA TRP A 171 17.11 0.88 9.81
C TRP A 171 17.75 0.14 8.64
N ALA A 172 18.29 -1.06 8.87
CA ALA A 172 18.91 -1.87 7.81
C ALA A 172 17.91 -2.24 6.70
N THR A 173 16.64 -2.48 7.06
CA THR A 173 15.58 -2.75 6.10
C THR A 173 15.29 -1.54 5.22
N ILE A 174 15.15 -0.35 5.83
CA ILE A 174 14.91 0.91 5.11
C ILE A 174 16.08 1.24 4.19
N GLU A 175 17.32 1.11 4.68
CA GLU A 175 18.53 1.35 3.90
C GLU A 175 18.60 0.44 2.66
N HIS A 176 18.35 -0.85 2.83
CA HIS A 176 18.31 -1.80 1.71
C HIS A 176 17.20 -1.47 0.71
N LEU A 177 16.00 -1.13 1.19
CA LEU A 177 14.90 -0.73 0.32
C LEU A 177 15.25 0.55 -0.46
N HIS A 178 15.88 1.52 0.18
CA HIS A 178 16.30 2.76 -0.46
C HIS A 178 17.34 2.53 -1.56
N GLU A 179 18.35 1.73 -1.28
CA GLU A 179 19.47 1.50 -2.21
C GLU A 179 19.10 0.57 -3.38
N LYS A 180 18.23 -0.42 -3.16
CA LYS A 180 17.97 -1.50 -4.10
C LYS A 180 16.60 -1.44 -4.77
N ILE A 181 15.57 -0.96 -4.09
CA ILE A 181 14.19 -1.14 -4.49
C ILE A 181 13.50 0.18 -4.83
N GLY A 182 13.63 1.17 -3.97
CA GLY A 182 13.26 2.54 -4.26
C GLY A 182 11.80 2.94 -4.01
N ARG A 183 10.82 2.04 -3.91
CA ARG A 183 9.42 2.42 -3.58
C ARG A 183 8.92 1.66 -2.37
N ALA A 184 8.80 2.34 -1.23
CA ALA A 184 8.24 1.76 -0.02
C ALA A 184 7.50 2.77 0.85
N HIS A 185 6.44 2.30 1.51
CA HIS A 185 5.87 2.94 2.70
C HIS A 185 6.33 2.19 3.96
N VAL A 186 6.89 2.88 4.91
CA VAL A 186 7.37 2.31 6.18
C VAL A 186 6.73 3.04 7.37
#